data_b32e4ed4c8cf1556b5b525c530c902c3
#
_entry.id   b32e4ed4c8cf1556b5b525c530c902c3
#
_cell.length_a   1.000
_cell.length_b   1.000
_cell.length_c   1.000
_cell.angle_alpha   90.00
_cell.angle_beta   90.00
_cell.angle_gamma   90.00
#
_symmetry.space_group_name_H-M   'P 1'
#
loop_
_entity.id
_entity.type
_entity.pdbx_description
1 polymer ?
#
loop_
_entity_poly.entity_id
_entity_poly.type
_entity_poly.pdbx_seq_one_letter_code
_entity_poly.pdbx_strand_id
1 'polypeptide(L)'
;EAYLARGMQVDDFAHNLSFFFSNGMDPEYTVMGRVARRIWATAMRFRYGANERSQKLKYHIQTSGRSLHAQEMSFNDIRTTLQALIAVYDNCNSLHTNAYDEAVTTPTEESVRRAIAIQLIINKEWGLGMNENPNQGSFIIEELTGLVEEAVLLEFENISARGGVLGAMETGYQRGKIQDESMVYEHRKHDGSLPLVGVNTFLNPQPAAAFDMELARSTEAEKQSQISRLGEFQSRHSGQSADALQRLRAAAINDENVFTELMHAVRHCSLGQITDTFFEVGGQYRRNM
;
A
#
# COMPACT_ATOMS: atom_id res chain seq x y z
N GLU A 1 2.38 -20.06 7.02
CA GLU A 1 1.83 -21.42 6.84
C GLU A 1 2.34 -22.06 5.52
N ALA A 2 2.17 -21.44 4.34
CA ALA A 2 2.55 -22.05 3.05
C ALA A 2 4.04 -22.45 2.95
N TYR A 3 4.94 -21.64 3.47
CA TYR A 3 6.37 -21.95 3.50
C TYR A 3 6.70 -23.04 4.52
N LEU A 4 6.06 -23.02 5.69
CA LEU A 4 6.21 -24.05 6.70
C LEU A 4 5.71 -25.41 6.18
N ALA A 5 4.58 -25.44 5.50
CA ALA A 5 4.05 -26.65 4.87
C ALA A 5 4.98 -27.24 3.78
N ARG A 6 5.88 -26.42 3.23
CA ARG A 6 6.93 -26.85 2.29
C ARG A 6 8.27 -27.20 2.97
N GLY A 7 8.29 -27.25 4.30
CA GLY A 7 9.46 -27.68 5.08
C GLY A 7 10.48 -26.59 5.41
N MET A 8 10.19 -25.32 5.11
CA MET A 8 11.05 -24.21 5.53
C MET A 8 10.90 -23.95 7.03
N GLN A 9 11.97 -23.55 7.69
CA GLN A 9 11.89 -23.05 9.06
C GLN A 9 11.45 -21.59 9.07
N VAL A 10 10.70 -21.20 10.10
CA VAL A 10 10.18 -19.82 10.19
C VAL A 10 11.28 -18.76 10.13
N ASP A 11 12.42 -19.04 10.72
CA ASP A 11 13.54 -18.12 10.79
C ASP A 11 14.31 -17.95 9.46
N ASP A 12 14.10 -18.85 8.49
CA ASP A 12 14.70 -18.75 7.16
C ASP A 12 14.06 -17.62 6.33
N PHE A 13 12.79 -17.32 6.56
CA PHE A 13 12.06 -16.37 5.72
C PHE A 13 11.40 -15.20 6.49
N ALA A 14 11.01 -15.39 7.75
CA ALA A 14 10.19 -14.39 8.47
C ALA A 14 10.84 -13.01 8.55
N HIS A 15 12.16 -12.96 8.71
CA HIS A 15 12.89 -11.68 8.77
C HIS A 15 12.95 -10.94 7.43
N ASN A 16 12.59 -11.59 6.31
CA ASN A 16 12.47 -10.99 4.99
C ASN A 16 11.04 -10.52 4.67
N LEU A 17 10.05 -10.86 5.51
CA LEU A 17 8.71 -10.36 5.37
C LEU A 17 8.65 -8.90 5.83
N SER A 18 7.98 -8.09 5.05
CA SER A 18 7.67 -6.70 5.40
C SER A 18 6.20 -6.43 5.09
N PHE A 19 5.66 -5.46 5.80
CA PHE A 19 4.27 -5.08 5.69
C PHE A 19 4.18 -3.59 5.41
N PHE A 20 3.06 -3.14 4.87
CA PHE A 20 2.83 -1.72 4.82
C PHE A 20 1.39 -1.39 5.17
N PHE A 21 1.21 -0.21 5.72
CA PHE A 21 -0.09 0.35 6.08
C PHE A 21 -0.25 1.72 5.43
N SER A 22 -1.49 2.07 5.15
CA SER A 22 -1.87 3.42 4.77
C SER A 22 -2.54 4.06 5.99
N ASN A 23 -1.99 5.14 6.54
CA ASN A 23 -2.60 5.80 7.68
C ASN A 23 -3.37 7.06 7.28
N GLY A 24 -4.56 7.20 7.86
CA GLY A 24 -5.45 8.36 7.71
C GLY A 24 -5.36 9.31 8.89
N MET A 25 -6.50 9.93 9.20
CA MET A 25 -6.64 10.96 10.24
C MET A 25 -7.37 10.46 11.49
N ASP A 26 -7.94 9.25 11.46
CA ASP A 26 -8.67 8.68 12.58
C ASP A 26 -7.70 8.26 13.70
N PRO A 27 -8.17 8.28 14.99
CA PRO A 27 -7.29 8.01 16.13
C PRO A 27 -6.64 6.62 16.11
N GLU A 28 -7.29 5.62 15.53
CA GLU A 28 -6.78 4.25 15.43
C GLU A 28 -5.43 4.16 14.72
N TYR A 29 -5.17 5.07 13.78
CA TYR A 29 -3.88 5.11 13.07
C TYR A 29 -2.70 5.44 13.98
N THR A 30 -2.94 6.03 15.16
CA THR A 30 -1.86 6.32 16.14
C THR A 30 -1.31 5.08 16.83
N VAL A 31 -2.01 3.95 16.74
CA VAL A 31 -1.66 2.70 17.42
C VAL A 31 -1.57 1.49 16.49
N MET A 32 -1.86 1.66 15.20
CA MET A 32 -1.96 0.53 14.26
C MET A 32 -0.66 -0.27 14.17
N GLY A 33 0.48 0.38 14.04
CA GLY A 33 1.77 -0.31 14.01
C GLY A 33 2.14 -0.92 15.36
N ARG A 34 1.78 -0.28 16.46
CA ARG A 34 1.96 -0.80 17.82
C ARG A 34 1.19 -2.10 18.03
N VAL A 35 -0.07 -2.13 17.64
CA VAL A 35 -0.92 -3.34 17.66
C VAL A 35 -0.34 -4.42 16.75
N ALA A 36 0.03 -4.07 15.54
CA ALA A 36 0.61 -5.02 14.60
C ALA A 36 1.90 -5.66 15.12
N ARG A 37 2.82 -4.86 15.73
CA ARG A 37 4.04 -5.39 16.36
C ARG A 37 3.72 -6.35 17.51
N ARG A 38 2.74 -6.03 18.33
CA ARG A 38 2.34 -6.85 19.48
C ARG A 38 1.77 -8.19 19.04
N ILE A 39 0.82 -8.19 18.11
CA ILE A 39 0.22 -9.41 17.56
C ILE A 39 1.28 -10.26 16.84
N TRP A 40 2.11 -9.64 16.00
CA TRP A 40 3.18 -10.33 15.28
C TRP A 40 4.17 -10.99 16.25
N ALA A 41 4.73 -10.25 17.18
CA ALA A 41 5.71 -10.78 18.12
C ALA A 41 5.14 -11.91 18.97
N THR A 42 3.90 -11.80 19.43
CA THR A 42 3.19 -12.84 20.19
C THR A 42 3.00 -14.10 19.35
N ALA A 43 2.50 -13.97 18.14
CA ALA A 43 2.28 -15.11 17.25
C ALA A 43 3.61 -15.78 16.86
N MET A 44 4.62 -15.00 16.49
CA MET A 44 5.92 -15.54 16.08
C MET A 44 6.62 -16.26 17.21
N ARG A 45 6.54 -15.75 18.43
CA ARG A 45 7.14 -16.39 19.61
C ARG A 45 6.41 -17.65 20.03
N PHE A 46 5.11 -17.57 20.24
CA PHE A 46 4.36 -18.63 20.92
C PHE A 46 3.74 -19.65 19.97
N ARG A 47 3.39 -19.27 18.76
CA ARG A 47 2.82 -20.18 17.76
C ARG A 47 3.88 -20.81 16.87
N TYR A 48 4.90 -20.06 16.50
CA TYR A 48 5.90 -20.50 15.51
C TYR A 48 7.28 -20.75 16.10
N GLY A 49 7.53 -20.42 17.38
CA GLY A 49 8.81 -20.65 18.04
C GLY A 49 9.97 -19.86 17.43
N ALA A 50 9.69 -18.73 16.80
CA ALA A 50 10.64 -17.93 16.09
C ALA A 50 11.65 -17.23 17.03
N ASN A 51 12.87 -17.01 16.54
CA ASN A 51 13.90 -16.26 17.26
C ASN A 51 13.55 -14.75 17.37
N GLU A 52 14.34 -14.02 18.19
CA GLU A 52 14.10 -12.60 18.46
C GLU A 52 14.13 -11.71 17.19
N ARG A 53 14.93 -12.05 16.20
CA ARG A 53 14.99 -11.30 14.93
C ARG A 53 13.69 -11.42 14.14
N SER A 54 13.15 -12.63 14.06
CA SER A 54 11.90 -12.92 13.36
C SER A 54 10.66 -12.40 14.07
N GLN A 55 10.74 -12.17 15.40
CA GLN A 55 9.67 -11.55 16.19
C GLN A 55 9.53 -10.03 15.93
N LYS A 56 10.50 -9.38 15.28
CA LYS A 56 10.46 -7.95 14.97
C LYS A 56 9.70 -7.69 13.69
N LEU A 57 8.48 -7.16 13.81
CA LEU A 57 7.71 -6.69 12.65
C LEU A 57 8.42 -5.51 11.98
N LYS A 58 8.51 -5.56 10.65
CA LYS A 58 8.96 -4.43 9.82
C LYS A 58 7.81 -3.96 8.97
N TYR A 59 7.52 -2.67 9.01
CA TYR A 59 6.46 -2.10 8.21
C TYR A 59 6.80 -0.70 7.68
N HIS A 60 6.25 -0.45 6.52
CA HIS A 60 6.27 0.85 5.86
C HIS A 60 4.93 1.53 6.09
N ILE A 61 4.91 2.84 6.27
CA ILE A 61 3.68 3.63 6.24
C ILE A 61 3.69 4.54 5.02
N GLN A 62 2.57 4.56 4.32
CA GLN A 62 2.22 5.59 3.36
C GLN A 62 1.12 6.45 3.95
N THR A 63 1.24 7.77 3.84
CA THR A 63 0.13 8.67 4.17
C THR A 63 -1.04 8.39 3.23
N SER A 64 -2.28 8.49 3.73
CA SER A 64 -3.45 8.02 2.97
C SER A 64 -3.80 8.96 1.82
N GLY A 65 -3.84 8.42 0.60
CA GLY A 65 -4.35 9.12 -0.57
C GLY A 65 -5.84 9.50 -0.47
N ARG A 66 -6.62 8.78 0.36
CA ARG A 66 -8.03 9.12 0.64
C ARG A 66 -8.18 10.50 1.30
N SER A 67 -7.17 10.97 2.03
CA SER A 67 -7.17 12.26 2.70
C SER A 67 -6.81 13.43 1.77
N LEU A 68 -6.43 13.15 0.53
CA LEU A 68 -6.11 14.15 -0.47
C LEU A 68 -7.37 14.53 -1.25
N HIS A 69 -7.61 15.83 -1.32
CA HIS A 69 -8.77 16.40 -2.02
C HIS A 69 -8.31 17.32 -3.14
N ALA A 70 -9.07 17.34 -4.24
CA ALA A 70 -8.82 18.24 -5.37
C ALA A 70 -9.17 19.69 -5.04
N GLN A 71 -10.17 19.89 -4.18
CA GLN A 71 -10.57 21.22 -3.68
C GLN A 71 -9.52 21.72 -2.70
N GLU A 72 -9.11 22.96 -2.86
CA GLU A 72 -8.09 23.63 -2.02
C GLU A 72 -6.89 22.71 -1.70
N MET A 73 -6.30 22.16 -2.74
CA MET A 73 -5.23 21.15 -2.67
C MET A 73 -4.05 21.55 -1.77
N SER A 74 -3.78 22.84 -1.59
CA SER A 74 -2.72 23.34 -0.71
C SER A 74 -2.89 22.86 0.75
N PHE A 75 -4.13 22.59 1.18
CA PHE A 75 -4.38 22.03 2.51
C PHE A 75 -3.96 20.55 2.65
N ASN A 76 -3.74 19.86 1.55
CA ASN A 76 -3.30 18.46 1.57
C ASN A 76 -1.93 18.29 2.24
N ASP A 77 -1.01 19.27 2.10
CA ASP A 77 0.28 19.22 2.79
C ASP A 77 0.12 19.20 4.32
N ILE A 78 -0.88 19.94 4.84
CA ILE A 78 -1.18 19.95 6.28
C ILE A 78 -1.67 18.57 6.72
N ARG A 79 -2.58 17.95 5.96
CA ARG A 79 -3.08 16.60 6.22
C ARG A 79 -1.97 15.58 6.18
N THR A 80 -1.15 15.62 5.13
CA THR A 80 0.02 14.73 4.96
C THR A 80 1.03 14.91 6.11
N THR A 81 1.25 16.14 6.57
CA THR A 81 2.14 16.41 7.71
C THR A 81 1.65 15.75 8.99
N LEU A 82 0.36 15.85 9.30
CA LEU A 82 -0.22 15.22 10.49
C LEU A 82 -0.15 13.70 10.41
N GLN A 83 -0.44 13.12 9.25
CA GLN A 83 -0.33 11.67 9.04
C GLN A 83 1.12 11.18 9.12
N ALA A 84 2.07 11.95 8.60
CA ALA A 84 3.49 11.66 8.74
C ALA A 84 3.96 11.71 10.19
N LEU A 85 3.47 12.67 10.97
CA LEU A 85 3.78 12.77 12.39
C LEU A 85 3.24 11.57 13.18
N ILE A 86 2.00 11.15 12.90
CA ILE A 86 1.40 9.94 13.48
C ILE A 86 2.28 8.72 13.16
N ALA A 87 2.72 8.56 11.91
CA ALA A 87 3.57 7.45 11.49
C ALA A 87 4.92 7.41 12.22
N VAL A 88 5.56 8.56 12.38
CA VAL A 88 6.82 8.69 13.13
C VAL A 88 6.63 8.34 14.61
N TYR A 89 5.57 8.82 15.23
CA TYR A 89 5.26 8.52 16.62
C TYR A 89 4.87 7.07 16.88
N ASP A 90 4.32 6.38 15.88
CA ASP A 90 4.07 4.94 15.94
C ASP A 90 5.30 4.10 15.59
N ASN A 91 6.47 4.72 15.41
CA ASN A 91 7.75 4.05 15.14
C ASN A 91 7.73 3.18 13.84
N CYS A 92 7.22 3.71 12.75
CA CYS A 92 7.33 3.03 11.45
C CYS A 92 8.81 2.87 11.03
N ASN A 93 9.11 1.81 10.27
CA ASN A 93 10.47 1.58 9.78
C ASN A 93 10.83 2.46 8.59
N SER A 94 9.84 2.81 7.78
CA SER A 94 9.98 3.74 6.66
C SER A 94 8.66 4.45 6.37
N LEU A 95 8.73 5.61 5.75
CA LEU A 95 7.59 6.48 5.53
C LEU A 95 7.61 7.03 4.10
N HIS A 96 6.44 7.01 3.46
CA HIS A 96 6.14 7.77 2.25
C HIS A 96 5.14 8.87 2.57
N THR A 97 5.40 10.07 2.11
CA THR A 97 4.51 11.23 2.19
C THR A 97 3.99 11.58 0.81
N ASN A 98 2.68 11.65 0.66
CA ASN A 98 2.04 12.00 -0.60
C ASN A 98 2.30 13.47 -0.95
N ALA A 99 2.45 13.75 -2.22
CA ALA A 99 2.45 15.11 -2.74
C ALA A 99 1.04 15.71 -2.69
N TYR A 100 0.92 17.01 -2.45
CA TYR A 100 -0.37 17.67 -2.27
C TYR A 100 -1.27 17.62 -3.52
N ASP A 101 -0.68 17.55 -4.70
CA ASP A 101 -1.35 17.52 -6.01
C ASP A 101 -1.67 16.11 -6.53
N GLU A 102 -1.32 15.07 -5.78
CA GLU A 102 -1.53 13.67 -6.17
C GLU A 102 -3.02 13.30 -6.37
N ALA A 103 -3.93 14.08 -5.75
CA ALA A 103 -5.37 13.93 -5.96
C ALA A 103 -5.80 14.23 -7.42
N VAL A 104 -5.01 14.94 -8.20
CA VAL A 104 -5.37 15.46 -9.54
C VAL A 104 -4.40 15.01 -10.62
N THR A 105 -3.11 14.95 -10.32
CA THR A 105 -2.05 14.69 -11.32
C THR A 105 -0.94 13.80 -10.77
N THR A 106 -0.06 13.33 -11.65
CA THR A 106 1.25 12.85 -11.25
C THR A 106 2.01 14.02 -10.62
N PRO A 107 2.66 13.82 -9.46
CA PRO A 107 3.35 14.88 -8.75
C PRO A 107 4.36 15.65 -9.59
N THR A 108 4.38 16.96 -9.41
CA THR A 108 5.36 17.88 -10.00
C THR A 108 6.67 17.88 -9.21
N GLU A 109 7.73 18.47 -9.74
CA GLU A 109 9.00 18.62 -9.02
C GLU A 109 8.83 19.41 -7.73
N GLU A 110 8.02 20.49 -7.76
CA GLU A 110 7.71 21.30 -6.59
C GLU A 110 6.97 20.48 -5.52
N SER A 111 5.92 19.76 -5.90
CA SER A 111 5.11 19.01 -4.96
C SER A 111 5.88 17.85 -4.33
N VAL A 112 6.73 17.16 -5.09
CA VAL A 112 7.66 16.13 -4.57
C VAL A 112 8.65 16.74 -3.58
N ARG A 113 9.22 17.90 -3.90
CA ARG A 113 10.12 18.62 -2.99
C ARG A 113 9.43 18.96 -1.66
N ARG A 114 8.18 19.40 -1.68
CA ARG A 114 7.38 19.69 -0.47
C ARG A 114 7.07 18.42 0.31
N ALA A 115 6.69 17.33 -0.35
CA ALA A 115 6.47 16.04 0.29
C ALA A 115 7.70 15.50 1.02
N ILE A 116 8.90 15.65 0.43
CA ILE A 116 10.17 15.32 1.09
C ILE A 116 10.45 16.27 2.26
N ALA A 117 10.17 17.57 2.08
CA ALA A 117 10.38 18.58 3.12
C ALA A 117 9.57 18.29 4.39
N ILE A 118 8.33 17.76 4.28
CA ILE A 118 7.54 17.34 5.44
C ILE A 118 8.34 16.38 6.33
N GLN A 119 8.94 15.33 5.75
CA GLN A 119 9.72 14.36 6.50
C GLN A 119 11.00 14.98 7.10
N LEU A 120 11.66 15.87 6.35
CA LEU A 120 12.88 16.54 6.82
C LEU A 120 12.60 17.50 7.97
N ILE A 121 11.49 18.24 7.93
CA ILE A 121 11.06 19.15 9.00
C ILE A 121 10.76 18.34 10.27
N ILE A 122 9.99 17.28 10.16
CA ILE A 122 9.68 16.41 11.31
C ILE A 122 10.97 15.83 11.91
N ASN A 123 11.91 15.39 11.07
CA ASN A 123 13.12 14.73 11.53
C ASN A 123 14.19 15.72 12.07
N LYS A 124 14.28 16.93 11.52
CA LYS A 124 15.39 17.86 11.81
C LYS A 124 14.98 19.04 12.69
N GLU A 125 13.74 19.49 12.60
CA GLU A 125 13.26 20.68 13.30
C GLU A 125 12.34 20.33 14.47
N TRP A 126 11.64 19.19 14.39
CA TRP A 126 10.72 18.74 15.44
C TRP A 126 11.42 17.89 16.49
N GLY A 127 11.79 18.49 17.63
CA GLY A 127 12.65 17.87 18.65
C GLY A 127 12.08 16.61 19.31
N LEU A 128 10.74 16.45 19.39
CA LEU A 128 10.15 15.27 20.03
C LEU A 128 10.38 13.98 19.23
N GLY A 129 10.60 14.07 17.93
CA GLY A 129 10.96 12.94 17.07
C GLY A 129 12.33 12.31 17.39
N MET A 130 13.16 12.99 18.17
CA MET A 130 14.44 12.47 18.65
C MET A 130 14.32 11.53 19.85
N ASN A 131 13.14 11.37 20.42
CA ASN A 131 12.88 10.46 21.53
C ASN A 131 12.37 9.11 20.99
N GLU A 132 12.88 8.04 21.58
CA GLU A 132 12.32 6.71 21.32
C GLU A 132 10.93 6.61 21.96
N ASN A 133 9.94 6.16 21.14
CA ASN A 133 8.58 5.92 21.58
C ASN A 133 7.95 7.12 22.35
N PRO A 134 7.74 8.27 21.72
CA PRO A 134 7.22 9.48 22.39
C PRO A 134 5.81 9.30 22.97
N ASN A 135 5.05 8.29 22.49
CA ASN A 135 3.72 7.96 23.00
C ASN A 135 3.74 7.04 24.22
N GLN A 136 4.91 6.61 24.69
CA GLN A 136 5.03 5.72 25.85
C GLN A 136 4.46 6.37 27.12
N GLY A 137 3.67 5.62 27.86
CA GLY A 137 3.05 6.06 29.12
C GLY A 137 1.82 6.94 28.96
N SER A 138 1.40 7.23 27.72
CA SER A 138 0.11 7.87 27.49
C SER A 138 -1.02 6.85 27.67
N PHE A 139 -1.86 7.03 28.69
CA PHE A 139 -2.94 6.07 28.98
C PHE A 139 -3.99 6.00 27.86
N ILE A 140 -4.23 7.09 27.10
CA ILE A 140 -5.13 7.01 25.93
C ILE A 140 -4.56 6.11 24.84
N ILE A 141 -3.25 6.14 24.64
CA ILE A 141 -2.58 5.27 23.68
C ILE A 141 -2.61 3.80 24.14
N GLU A 142 -2.44 3.54 25.42
CA GLU A 142 -2.54 2.19 25.97
C GLU A 142 -3.96 1.64 25.86
N GLU A 143 -4.97 2.42 26.21
CA GLU A 143 -6.38 2.04 26.09
C GLU A 143 -6.76 1.78 24.62
N LEU A 144 -6.44 2.71 23.72
CA LEU A 144 -6.72 2.58 22.30
C LEU A 144 -5.99 1.36 21.69
N THR A 145 -4.77 1.07 22.13
CA THR A 145 -4.04 -0.12 21.72
C THR A 145 -4.80 -1.39 22.07
N GLY A 146 -5.37 -1.48 23.27
CA GLY A 146 -6.17 -2.62 23.70
C GLY A 146 -7.44 -2.79 22.87
N LEU A 147 -8.18 -1.71 22.66
CA LEU A 147 -9.43 -1.71 21.87
C LEU A 147 -9.19 -2.10 20.41
N VAL A 148 -8.17 -1.55 19.80
CA VAL A 148 -7.83 -1.88 18.39
C VAL A 148 -7.32 -3.32 18.28
N GLU A 149 -6.52 -3.80 19.24
CA GLU A 149 -6.10 -5.20 19.27
C GLU A 149 -7.28 -6.16 19.34
N GLU A 150 -8.25 -5.90 20.21
CA GLU A 150 -9.46 -6.71 20.35
C GLU A 150 -10.26 -6.75 19.03
N ALA A 151 -10.45 -5.59 18.40
CA ALA A 151 -11.17 -5.50 17.13
C ALA A 151 -10.45 -6.27 16.00
N VAL A 152 -9.11 -6.18 15.94
CA VAL A 152 -8.31 -6.91 14.94
C VAL A 152 -8.37 -8.42 15.17
N LEU A 153 -8.29 -8.87 16.42
CA LEU A 153 -8.37 -10.30 16.73
C LEU A 153 -9.75 -10.87 16.40
N LEU A 154 -10.83 -10.14 16.68
CA LEU A 154 -12.18 -10.52 16.28
C LEU A 154 -12.30 -10.65 14.75
N GLU A 155 -11.67 -9.73 14.01
CA GLU A 155 -11.68 -9.82 12.54
C GLU A 155 -10.83 -11.00 12.02
N PHE A 156 -9.76 -11.38 12.70
CA PHE A 156 -9.03 -12.61 12.39
C PHE A 156 -9.87 -13.88 12.63
N GLU A 157 -10.69 -13.90 13.67
CA GLU A 157 -11.65 -14.98 13.92
C GLU A 157 -12.69 -15.07 12.81
N ASN A 158 -13.23 -13.92 12.38
CA ASN A 158 -14.18 -13.84 11.26
C ASN A 158 -13.60 -14.38 9.94
N ILE A 159 -12.35 -14.06 9.65
CA ILE A 159 -11.63 -14.57 8.48
C ILE A 159 -11.37 -16.07 8.63
N SER A 160 -10.94 -16.51 9.80
CA SER A 160 -10.64 -17.92 10.07
C SER A 160 -11.88 -18.81 9.95
N ALA A 161 -13.03 -18.33 10.44
CA ALA A 161 -14.32 -19.04 10.32
C ALA A 161 -14.77 -19.24 8.86
N ARG A 162 -14.22 -18.45 7.93
CA ARG A 162 -14.51 -18.52 6.48
C ARG A 162 -13.49 -19.36 5.69
N GLY A 163 -12.66 -20.14 6.37
CA GLY A 163 -11.61 -20.93 5.72
C GLY A 163 -10.29 -20.18 5.54
N GLY A 164 -10.05 -19.16 6.38
CA GLY A 164 -8.85 -18.33 6.32
C GLY A 164 -8.91 -17.28 5.21
N VAL A 165 -7.77 -16.69 4.89
CA VAL A 165 -7.69 -15.60 3.91
C VAL A 165 -8.25 -15.99 2.54
N LEU A 166 -7.91 -17.17 2.03
CA LEU A 166 -8.36 -17.65 0.72
C LEU A 166 -9.88 -17.90 0.69
N GLY A 167 -10.42 -18.62 1.68
CA GLY A 167 -11.86 -18.87 1.75
C GLY A 167 -12.68 -17.59 1.94
N ALA A 168 -12.18 -16.63 2.70
CA ALA A 168 -12.81 -15.32 2.84
C ALA A 168 -12.74 -14.50 1.52
N MET A 169 -11.66 -14.65 0.74
CA MET A 169 -11.55 -13.99 -0.58
C MET A 169 -12.52 -14.59 -1.60
N GLU A 170 -12.72 -15.91 -1.61
CA GLU A 170 -13.67 -16.58 -2.51
C GLU A 170 -15.10 -16.09 -2.32
N THR A 171 -15.47 -15.75 -1.09
CA THR A 171 -16.79 -15.19 -0.77
C THR A 171 -16.86 -13.65 -0.88
N GLY A 172 -15.76 -12.99 -1.23
CA GLY A 172 -15.69 -11.52 -1.34
C GLY A 172 -15.75 -10.80 0.00
N TYR A 173 -15.49 -11.47 1.12
CA TYR A 173 -15.67 -10.92 2.46
C TYR A 173 -14.83 -9.65 2.71
N GLN A 174 -13.51 -9.71 2.49
CA GLN A 174 -12.63 -8.56 2.70
C GLN A 174 -13.02 -7.38 1.81
N ARG A 175 -13.36 -7.66 0.56
CA ARG A 175 -13.81 -6.64 -0.40
C ARG A 175 -15.12 -6.00 0.05
N GLY A 176 -16.08 -6.79 0.50
CA GLY A 176 -17.36 -6.28 1.03
C GLY A 176 -17.13 -5.33 2.20
N LYS A 177 -16.32 -5.74 3.19
CA LYS A 177 -15.94 -4.89 4.34
C LYS A 177 -15.33 -3.56 3.92
N ILE A 178 -14.37 -3.58 3.00
CA ILE A 178 -13.71 -2.37 2.50
C ILE A 178 -14.70 -1.45 1.78
N GLN A 179 -15.63 -2.02 1.01
CA GLN A 179 -16.67 -1.25 0.31
C GLN A 179 -17.66 -0.61 1.30
N ASP A 180 -18.13 -1.37 2.29
CA ASP A 180 -19.05 -0.88 3.30
C ASP A 180 -18.46 0.30 4.07
N GLU A 181 -17.23 0.18 4.54
CA GLU A 181 -16.51 1.28 5.21
C GLU A 181 -16.29 2.48 4.29
N SER A 182 -15.97 2.24 3.03
CA SER A 182 -15.82 3.33 2.05
C SER A 182 -17.11 4.10 1.86
N MET A 183 -18.26 3.41 1.83
CA MET A 183 -19.58 4.04 1.70
C MET A 183 -19.94 4.86 2.94
N VAL A 184 -19.58 4.39 4.13
CA VAL A 184 -19.79 5.17 5.38
C VAL A 184 -19.06 6.52 5.29
N TYR A 185 -17.80 6.53 4.87
CA TYR A 185 -17.04 7.77 4.68
C TYR A 185 -17.67 8.68 3.62
N GLU A 186 -18.08 8.15 2.48
CA GLU A 186 -18.70 8.94 1.41
C GLU A 186 -20.04 9.56 1.87
N HIS A 187 -20.88 8.81 2.57
CA HIS A 187 -22.12 9.36 3.13
C HIS A 187 -21.85 10.50 4.10
N ARG A 188 -20.90 10.32 5.02
CA ARG A 188 -20.54 11.33 6.02
C ARG A 188 -19.90 12.59 5.39
N LYS A 189 -19.19 12.44 4.27
CA LYS A 189 -18.68 13.57 3.48
C LYS A 189 -19.84 14.35 2.84
N HIS A 190 -20.83 13.66 2.29
CA HIS A 190 -21.96 14.27 1.61
C HIS A 190 -22.94 14.95 2.55
N ASP A 191 -23.23 14.35 3.70
CA ASP A 191 -24.15 14.94 4.69
C ASP A 191 -23.49 15.98 5.62
N GLY A 192 -22.15 16.12 5.52
CA GLY A 192 -21.37 17.06 6.31
C GLY A 192 -21.06 16.61 7.74
N SER A 193 -21.45 15.41 8.15
CA SER A 193 -21.12 14.87 9.48
C SER A 193 -19.62 14.54 9.63
N LEU A 194 -18.90 14.41 8.53
CA LEU A 194 -17.44 14.42 8.47
C LEU A 194 -16.97 15.76 7.91
N PRO A 195 -16.62 16.75 8.76
CA PRO A 195 -16.15 18.04 8.27
C PRO A 195 -14.78 17.95 7.61
N LEU A 196 -14.70 18.40 6.37
CA LEU A 196 -13.47 18.46 5.58
C LEU A 196 -13.21 19.90 5.14
N VAL A 197 -12.18 20.52 5.70
CA VAL A 197 -11.81 21.90 5.45
C VAL A 197 -11.48 22.12 3.97
N GLY A 198 -12.11 23.12 3.35
CA GLY A 198 -11.97 23.42 1.93
C GLY A 198 -12.75 22.49 0.99
N VAL A 199 -13.46 21.47 1.53
CA VAL A 199 -14.26 20.51 0.74
C VAL A 199 -15.75 20.65 1.01
N ASN A 200 -16.18 20.55 2.27
CA ASN A 200 -17.58 20.70 2.70
C ASN A 200 -17.74 21.68 3.86
N THR A 201 -16.65 22.15 4.45
CA THR A 201 -16.63 23.16 5.52
C THR A 201 -15.50 24.15 5.29
N PHE A 202 -15.61 25.37 5.81
CA PHE A 202 -14.65 26.45 5.64
C PHE A 202 -14.30 26.67 4.14
N LEU A 203 -15.34 26.77 3.33
CA LEU A 203 -15.20 26.92 1.88
C LEU A 203 -14.66 28.31 1.54
N ASN A 204 -13.82 28.39 0.49
CA ASN A 204 -13.39 29.66 -0.06
C ASN A 204 -14.59 30.39 -0.70
N PRO A 205 -14.97 31.58 -0.24
CA PRO A 205 -16.07 32.34 -0.83
C PRO A 205 -15.79 32.82 -2.26
N GLN A 206 -14.53 32.81 -2.68
CA GLN A 206 -14.09 33.11 -4.03
C GLN A 206 -13.39 31.86 -4.59
N PRO A 207 -14.13 30.92 -5.19
CA PRO A 207 -13.50 29.74 -5.76
C PRO A 207 -12.46 30.21 -6.80
N ALA A 208 -11.24 29.67 -6.67
CA ALA A 208 -10.19 29.96 -7.63
C ALA A 208 -10.72 29.65 -9.05
N ALA A 209 -10.47 30.56 -10.00
CA ALA A 209 -10.66 30.27 -11.41
C ALA A 209 -10.00 28.92 -11.73
N ALA A 210 -10.59 28.15 -12.63
CA ALA A 210 -10.11 26.82 -12.98
C ALA A 210 -8.57 26.79 -13.01
N PHE A 211 -7.99 26.00 -12.13
CA PHE A 211 -6.54 25.90 -12.01
C PHE A 211 -5.99 25.45 -13.36
N ASP A 212 -5.22 26.32 -14.01
CA ASP A 212 -4.37 25.93 -15.13
C ASP A 212 -3.18 25.15 -14.56
N MET A 213 -3.44 23.87 -14.27
CA MET A 213 -2.44 22.99 -13.65
C MET A 213 -1.70 22.25 -14.75
N GLU A 214 -0.39 22.36 -14.75
CA GLU A 214 0.45 21.54 -15.60
C GLU A 214 0.27 20.05 -15.23
N LEU A 215 -0.34 19.30 -16.13
CA LEU A 215 -0.47 17.85 -15.97
C LEU A 215 0.81 17.19 -16.46
N ALA A 216 1.51 16.49 -15.58
CA ALA A 216 2.66 15.65 -15.95
C ALA A 216 2.18 14.47 -16.81
N ARG A 217 2.30 14.60 -18.11
CA ARG A 217 1.94 13.55 -19.09
C ARG A 217 3.07 13.37 -20.09
N SER A 218 3.24 12.12 -20.54
CA SER A 218 4.16 11.83 -21.63
C SER A 218 3.75 12.56 -22.90
N THR A 219 4.73 13.15 -23.55
CA THR A 219 4.58 13.78 -24.87
C THR A 219 4.28 12.72 -25.94
N GLU A 220 3.71 13.13 -27.06
CA GLU A 220 3.47 12.23 -28.18
C GLU A 220 4.77 11.60 -28.70
N ALA A 221 5.85 12.37 -28.73
CA ALA A 221 7.19 11.88 -29.15
C ALA A 221 7.68 10.75 -28.22
N GLU A 222 7.52 10.87 -26.92
CA GLU A 222 7.89 9.81 -25.96
C GLU A 222 7.05 8.55 -26.15
N LYS A 223 5.75 8.69 -26.39
CA LYS A 223 4.86 7.55 -26.66
C LYS A 223 5.27 6.82 -27.94
N GLN A 224 5.50 7.55 -29.01
CA GLN A 224 5.93 6.98 -30.29
C GLN A 224 7.32 6.32 -30.19
N SER A 225 8.24 6.93 -29.46
CA SER A 225 9.54 6.34 -29.16
C SER A 225 9.39 5.00 -28.40
N GLN A 226 8.53 4.94 -27.41
CA GLN A 226 8.28 3.69 -26.66
C GLN A 226 7.66 2.60 -27.54
N ILE A 227 6.70 2.94 -28.40
CA ILE A 227 6.07 2.00 -29.32
C ILE A 227 7.10 1.46 -30.34
N SER A 228 7.92 2.33 -30.90
CA SER A 228 8.99 1.93 -31.83
C SER A 228 9.99 0.97 -31.16
N ARG A 229 10.48 1.33 -29.97
CA ARG A 229 11.41 0.49 -29.20
C ARG A 229 10.81 -0.87 -28.83
N LEU A 230 9.53 -0.92 -28.51
CA LEU A 230 8.82 -2.17 -28.24
C LEU A 230 8.76 -3.05 -29.50
N GLY A 231 8.41 -2.48 -30.65
CA GLY A 231 8.38 -3.19 -31.94
C GLY A 231 9.76 -3.72 -32.33
N GLU A 232 10.81 -2.91 -32.17
CA GLU A 232 12.19 -3.33 -32.43
C GLU A 232 12.65 -4.46 -31.49
N PHE A 233 12.31 -4.38 -30.19
CA PHE A 233 12.59 -5.43 -29.21
C PHE A 233 11.92 -6.74 -29.59
N GLN A 234 10.62 -6.72 -29.90
CA GLN A 234 9.86 -7.91 -30.29
C GLN A 234 10.39 -8.51 -31.61
N SER A 235 10.72 -7.68 -32.60
CA SER A 235 11.31 -8.12 -33.85
C SER A 235 12.67 -8.79 -33.67
N ARG A 236 13.52 -8.21 -32.84
CA ARG A 236 14.87 -8.74 -32.52
C ARG A 236 14.81 -10.11 -31.86
N HIS A 237 13.80 -10.34 -31.03
CA HIS A 237 13.65 -11.55 -30.23
C HIS A 237 12.60 -12.52 -30.76
N SER A 238 12.07 -12.31 -31.97
CA SER A 238 10.99 -13.12 -32.55
C SER A 238 11.26 -14.60 -32.60
N GLY A 239 12.54 -15.00 -32.80
CA GLY A 239 12.94 -16.41 -32.84
C GLY A 239 13.04 -17.10 -31.46
N GLN A 240 13.08 -16.30 -30.36
CA GLN A 240 13.30 -16.82 -29.01
C GLN A 240 12.06 -16.67 -28.13
N SER A 241 11.21 -15.69 -28.42
CA SER A 241 10.06 -15.34 -27.59
C SER A 241 9.03 -16.47 -27.53
N ALA A 242 8.73 -17.11 -28.66
CA ALA A 242 7.73 -18.18 -28.73
C ALA A 242 8.12 -19.37 -27.83
N ASP A 243 9.36 -19.83 -27.88
CA ASP A 243 9.87 -20.93 -27.05
C ASP A 243 9.89 -20.53 -25.56
N ALA A 244 10.34 -19.30 -25.23
CA ALA A 244 10.35 -18.81 -23.85
C ALA A 244 8.94 -18.74 -23.24
N LEU A 245 7.96 -18.24 -24.00
CA LEU A 245 6.54 -18.19 -23.55
C LEU A 245 5.94 -19.60 -23.41
N GLN A 246 6.27 -20.51 -24.32
CA GLN A 246 5.81 -21.90 -24.22
C GLN A 246 6.34 -22.59 -22.96
N ARG A 247 7.61 -22.41 -22.61
CA ARG A 247 8.21 -22.95 -21.39
C ARG A 247 7.57 -22.35 -20.15
N LEU A 248 7.37 -21.01 -20.15
CA LEU A 248 6.71 -20.32 -19.06
C LEU A 248 5.28 -20.84 -18.84
N ARG A 249 4.53 -21.03 -19.93
CA ARG A 249 3.19 -21.63 -19.90
C ARG A 249 3.20 -23.06 -19.35
N ALA A 250 4.13 -23.89 -19.82
CA ALA A 250 4.26 -25.26 -19.36
C ALA A 250 4.57 -25.34 -17.86
N ALA A 251 5.50 -24.53 -17.38
CA ALA A 251 5.84 -24.44 -15.96
C ALA A 251 4.63 -24.05 -15.09
N ALA A 252 3.80 -23.10 -15.57
CA ALA A 252 2.59 -22.71 -14.86
C ALA A 252 1.51 -23.80 -14.84
N ILE A 253 1.33 -24.54 -15.93
CA ILE A 253 0.36 -25.64 -16.02
C ILE A 253 0.79 -26.84 -15.17
N ASN A 254 2.08 -27.13 -15.13
CA ASN A 254 2.65 -28.29 -14.43
C ASN A 254 2.98 -28.04 -12.94
N ASP A 255 2.63 -26.84 -12.41
CA ASP A 255 2.95 -26.41 -11.05
C ASP A 255 4.47 -26.46 -10.75
N GLU A 256 5.28 -26.10 -11.75
CA GLU A 256 6.74 -26.02 -11.65
C GLU A 256 7.21 -24.64 -11.20
N ASN A 257 8.52 -24.40 -11.11
CA ASN A 257 9.06 -23.11 -10.71
C ASN A 257 8.91 -22.05 -11.81
N VAL A 258 7.78 -21.35 -11.81
CA VAL A 258 7.44 -20.27 -12.74
C VAL A 258 8.49 -19.15 -12.72
N PHE A 259 9.09 -18.83 -11.56
CA PHE A 259 10.07 -17.75 -11.46
C PHE A 259 11.34 -18.03 -12.29
N THR A 260 11.79 -19.27 -12.32
CA THR A 260 12.94 -19.67 -13.14
C THR A 260 12.69 -19.39 -14.62
N GLU A 261 11.54 -19.82 -15.15
CA GLU A 261 11.18 -19.58 -16.54
C GLU A 261 10.88 -18.10 -16.83
N LEU A 262 10.31 -17.37 -15.86
CA LEU A 262 10.11 -15.93 -15.98
C LEU A 262 11.45 -15.19 -16.13
N MET A 263 12.49 -15.56 -15.36
CA MET A 263 13.84 -14.99 -15.49
C MET A 263 14.48 -15.21 -16.87
N HIS A 264 14.08 -16.28 -17.56
CA HIS A 264 14.46 -16.50 -18.96
C HIS A 264 13.59 -15.68 -19.92
N ALA A 265 12.29 -15.68 -19.72
CA ALA A 265 11.33 -15.03 -20.60
C ALA A 265 11.52 -13.49 -20.67
N VAL A 266 11.81 -12.81 -19.54
CA VAL A 266 11.99 -11.34 -19.50
C VAL A 266 13.15 -10.82 -20.40
N ARG A 267 14.05 -11.69 -20.81
CA ARG A 267 15.15 -11.32 -21.72
C ARG A 267 14.71 -11.21 -23.18
N HIS A 268 13.61 -11.86 -23.55
CA HIS A 268 13.18 -12.05 -24.93
C HIS A 268 11.72 -11.66 -25.19
N CYS A 269 10.95 -11.48 -24.14
CA CYS A 269 9.52 -11.21 -24.21
C CYS A 269 9.18 -9.88 -23.57
N SER A 270 8.25 -9.15 -24.15
CA SER A 270 7.68 -7.95 -23.55
C SER A 270 6.73 -8.29 -22.40
N LEU A 271 6.47 -7.30 -21.54
CA LEU A 271 5.51 -7.46 -20.44
C LEU A 271 4.14 -7.96 -20.93
N GLY A 272 3.62 -7.38 -22.02
CA GLY A 272 2.33 -7.81 -22.61
C GLY A 272 2.33 -9.27 -23.01
N GLN A 273 3.34 -9.75 -23.73
CA GLN A 273 3.44 -11.16 -24.14
C GLN A 273 3.47 -12.12 -22.92
N ILE A 274 4.21 -11.78 -21.87
CA ILE A 274 4.27 -12.58 -20.63
C ILE A 274 2.91 -12.57 -19.93
N THR A 275 2.29 -11.41 -19.81
CA THR A 275 0.98 -11.25 -19.16
C THR A 275 -0.11 -12.01 -19.90
N ASP A 276 -0.15 -11.90 -21.22
CA ASP A 276 -1.11 -12.64 -22.06
C ASP A 276 -0.96 -14.14 -21.88
N THR A 277 0.28 -14.65 -21.82
CA THR A 277 0.55 -16.07 -21.56
C THR A 277 -0.02 -16.53 -20.20
N PHE A 278 0.12 -15.71 -19.14
CA PHE A 278 -0.49 -16.04 -17.86
C PHE A 278 -2.00 -15.92 -17.86
N PHE A 279 -2.58 -14.97 -18.61
CA PHE A 279 -4.03 -14.87 -18.78
C PHE A 279 -4.64 -16.07 -19.52
N GLU A 280 -3.90 -16.65 -20.47
CA GLU A 280 -4.32 -17.88 -21.13
C GLU A 280 -4.39 -19.09 -20.19
N VAL A 281 -3.49 -19.15 -19.20
CA VAL A 281 -3.43 -20.27 -18.23
C VAL A 281 -4.37 -20.06 -17.06
N GLY A 282 -4.33 -18.88 -16.45
CA GLY A 282 -5.02 -18.61 -15.17
C GLY A 282 -6.28 -17.74 -15.31
N GLY A 283 -6.58 -17.27 -16.51
CA GLY A 283 -7.65 -16.29 -16.74
C GLY A 283 -7.26 -14.89 -16.35
N GLN A 284 -7.98 -13.92 -16.88
CA GLN A 284 -7.80 -12.51 -16.60
C GLN A 284 -8.69 -12.06 -15.46
N TYR A 285 -8.08 -11.41 -14.45
CA TYR A 285 -8.88 -10.76 -13.40
C TYR A 285 -9.78 -9.69 -14.01
N ARG A 286 -11.07 -9.81 -13.76
CA ARG A 286 -12.06 -8.80 -14.11
C ARG A 286 -12.66 -8.23 -12.84
N ARG A 287 -12.58 -6.92 -12.69
CA ARG A 287 -13.25 -6.22 -11.61
C ARG A 287 -14.76 -6.35 -11.81
N ASN A 288 -15.45 -7.04 -10.90
CA ASN A 288 -16.90 -7.00 -10.86
C ASN A 288 -17.30 -5.60 -10.37
N MET A 289 -17.87 -4.81 -11.26
CA MET A 289 -18.48 -3.53 -10.92
C MET A 289 -19.96 -3.74 -10.65
#